data_1044a94a305e1d8520456f767301609d
#
_entry.id   1044a94a305e1d8520456f767301609d
#
_cell.length_a   1.000
_cell.length_b   1.000
_cell.length_c   1.000
_cell.angle_alpha   90.00
_cell.angle_beta   90.00
_cell.angle_gamma   90.00
#
_symmetry.space_group_name_H-M   'P 1'
#
loop_
_entity.id
_entity.type
_entity.pdbx_description
1 polymer ?
#
loop_
_entity_poly.entity_id
_entity_poly.type
_entity_poly.pdbx_seq_one_letter_code
_entity_poly.pdbx_strand_id
1 'polypeptide(L)'
;MNFKNNCCDGIYNSFDVHFTSACDNKCKHCIDAIYEGKNIKKPNPKAIAKTIIDNSEGYDDVLFLGGEPCLYLEELYECICLIKEATPLKCYITSSMPKTCLDKYGLFLKILDAVDGFNISAQHYDECVADKIRNTKSKYDRQKFYTGLPHKDKIRINLNIVKPYLYTKEDILNTLKHYDDMGFPEIKLSEIQHGKDYYVSFEKTMGIKLKSPFTYGCQTWVDMKQFLPDYKGKLLLKRSCFMCEETLKAKPIDAVKVAYKWLHRKDPYKYGVVYEDGTLERRWV
;
A
#
# COMPACT_ATOMS: atom_id res chain seq x y z
N MET A 1 2.16 -9.66 12.34
CA MET A 1 1.33 -8.46 12.14
C MET A 1 -0.13 -8.79 12.43
N ASN A 2 -0.75 -8.22 13.47
CA ASN A 2 -2.19 -8.39 13.67
C ASN A 2 -2.92 -7.22 13.00
N PHE A 3 -3.14 -7.31 11.69
CA PHE A 3 -4.08 -6.41 11.04
C PHE A 3 -5.49 -6.80 11.53
N LYS A 4 -6.17 -5.88 12.20
CA LYS A 4 -7.54 -6.12 12.68
C LYS A 4 -8.44 -6.47 11.48
N ASN A 5 -9.17 -7.57 11.61
CA ASN A 5 -9.87 -8.25 10.50
C ASN A 5 -11.18 -7.59 10.05
N ASN A 6 -11.57 -6.45 10.58
CA ASN A 6 -12.92 -5.94 10.36
C ASN A 6 -12.89 -4.61 9.62
N CYS A 7 -13.24 -4.64 8.36
CA CYS A 7 -13.41 -3.42 7.56
C CYS A 7 -14.58 -2.54 8.05
N CYS A 8 -15.46 -3.06 8.90
CA CYS A 8 -16.64 -2.35 9.38
C CYS A 8 -16.63 -2.10 10.89
N ASP A 9 -15.79 -2.84 11.65
CA ASP A 9 -15.76 -2.77 13.12
C ASP A 9 -14.44 -2.21 13.68
N GLY A 10 -13.46 -1.97 12.82
CA GLY A 10 -12.18 -1.38 13.19
C GLY A 10 -12.23 0.13 13.05
N ILE A 11 -12.20 0.84 14.17
CA ILE A 11 -11.88 2.26 14.17
C ILE A 11 -10.42 2.37 13.75
N TYR A 12 -10.17 2.89 12.55
CA TYR A 12 -8.83 3.21 12.08
C TYR A 12 -8.55 4.67 12.39
N ASN A 13 -7.72 4.89 13.41
CA ASN A 13 -7.20 6.20 13.70
C ASN A 13 -5.77 6.23 13.16
N SER A 14 -5.61 6.64 11.93
CA SER A 14 -4.33 6.58 11.23
C SER A 14 -3.96 7.91 10.60
N PHE A 15 -2.67 8.23 10.63
CA PHE A 15 -2.09 9.22 9.72
C PHE A 15 -1.65 8.53 8.45
N ASP A 16 -2.13 8.99 7.30
CA ASP A 16 -1.48 8.74 6.01
C ASP A 16 -0.47 9.88 5.75
N VAL A 17 0.79 9.54 5.57
CA VAL A 17 1.83 10.52 5.24
C VAL A 17 2.12 10.46 3.76
N HIS A 18 1.67 11.48 3.02
CA HIS A 18 2.10 11.70 1.65
C HIS A 18 3.53 12.27 1.67
N PHE A 19 4.50 11.34 1.86
CA PHE A 19 5.86 11.68 2.18
C PHE A 19 6.58 12.44 1.07
N THR A 20 6.23 12.14 -0.18
CA THR A 20 6.76 12.81 -1.37
C THR A 20 5.85 12.57 -2.56
N SER A 21 5.81 13.51 -3.49
CA SER A 21 5.20 13.31 -4.82
C SER A 21 6.17 12.70 -5.83
N ALA A 22 7.46 12.57 -5.49
CA ALA A 22 8.45 11.93 -6.35
C ALA A 22 8.21 10.42 -6.43
N CYS A 23 8.24 9.87 -7.63
CA CYS A 23 8.18 8.43 -7.87
C CYS A 23 9.02 8.07 -9.09
N ASP A 24 9.75 6.95 -9.02
CA ASP A 24 10.50 6.39 -10.13
C ASP A 24 9.65 5.50 -11.06
N ASN A 25 8.39 5.27 -10.68
CA ASN A 25 7.40 4.54 -11.46
C ASN A 25 6.37 5.49 -12.09
N LYS A 26 5.70 5.01 -13.15
CA LYS A 26 4.65 5.73 -13.89
C LYS A 26 3.43 4.84 -14.12
N CYS A 27 2.95 4.19 -13.06
CA CYS A 27 1.85 3.24 -13.12
C CYS A 27 0.57 3.91 -13.65
N LYS A 28 -0.01 3.39 -14.74
CA LYS A 28 -1.23 3.96 -15.35
C LYS A 28 -2.47 3.92 -14.45
N HIS A 29 -2.49 3.03 -13.49
CA HIS A 29 -3.55 2.87 -12.49
C HIS A 29 -3.21 3.54 -11.15
N CYS A 30 -2.17 4.38 -11.11
CA CYS A 30 -1.76 5.05 -9.88
C CYS A 30 -2.77 6.12 -9.49
N ILE A 31 -3.16 6.12 -8.23
CA ILE A 31 -4.03 7.16 -7.68
C ILE A 31 -3.28 8.48 -7.49
N ASP A 32 -1.96 8.41 -7.24
CA ASP A 32 -1.09 9.58 -7.06
C ASP A 32 -0.71 10.26 -8.38
N ALA A 33 -1.16 9.74 -9.54
CA ALA A 33 -1.00 10.40 -10.84
C ALA A 33 -1.60 11.84 -10.87
N ILE A 34 -2.48 12.16 -9.94
CA ILE A 34 -3.01 13.52 -9.73
C ILE A 34 -1.92 14.54 -9.35
N TYR A 35 -0.79 14.06 -8.82
CA TYR A 35 0.35 14.90 -8.45
C TYR A 35 1.39 15.02 -9.58
N GLU A 36 1.18 14.34 -10.71
CA GLU A 36 2.06 14.45 -11.87
C GLU A 36 2.16 15.91 -12.35
N GLY A 37 3.38 16.43 -12.44
CA GLY A 37 3.63 17.82 -12.85
C GLY A 37 3.55 18.88 -11.73
N LYS A 38 3.21 18.52 -10.50
CA LYS A 38 3.34 19.43 -9.36
C LYS A 38 4.82 19.57 -8.95
N ASN A 39 5.19 20.71 -8.39
CA ASN A 39 6.54 20.91 -7.87
C ASN A 39 6.87 19.85 -6.83
N ILE A 40 7.74 18.92 -7.21
CA ILE A 40 8.24 17.88 -6.32
C ILE A 40 9.11 18.52 -5.28
N LYS A 41 8.66 18.53 -4.03
CA LYS A 41 9.44 19.00 -2.88
C LYS A 41 10.14 17.83 -2.22
N LYS A 42 11.35 18.09 -1.75
CA LYS A 42 12.03 17.17 -0.84
C LYS A 42 11.24 17.12 0.48
N PRO A 43 10.97 15.93 1.06
CA PRO A 43 10.25 15.82 2.32
C PRO A 43 11.03 16.53 3.45
N ASN A 44 10.29 17.19 4.34
CA ASN A 44 10.83 17.80 5.55
C ASN A 44 10.53 16.88 6.76
N PRO A 45 11.46 16.02 7.17
CA PRO A 45 11.20 15.00 8.19
C PRO A 45 10.82 15.62 9.55
N LYS A 46 11.43 16.75 9.91
CA LYS A 46 11.15 17.44 11.17
C LYS A 46 9.77 18.08 11.21
N ALA A 47 9.35 18.70 10.10
CA ALA A 47 8.02 19.30 10.02
C ALA A 47 6.92 18.22 10.04
N ILE A 48 7.12 17.12 9.28
CA ILE A 48 6.20 15.98 9.26
C ILE A 48 6.10 15.35 10.66
N ALA A 49 7.25 15.03 11.28
CA ALA A 49 7.28 14.43 12.62
C ALA A 49 6.62 15.34 13.66
N LYS A 50 6.95 16.65 13.64
CA LYS A 50 6.34 17.60 14.57
C LYS A 50 4.81 17.63 14.45
N THR A 51 4.29 17.69 13.24
CA THR A 51 2.84 17.69 13.01
C THR A 51 2.17 16.42 13.55
N ILE A 52 2.77 15.25 13.31
CA ILE A 52 2.25 13.96 13.81
C ILE A 52 2.30 13.93 15.33
N ILE A 53 3.41 14.32 15.95
CA ILE A 53 3.60 14.33 17.40
C ILE A 53 2.58 15.26 18.07
N ASP A 54 2.45 16.48 17.57
CA ASP A 54 1.53 17.49 18.12
C ASP A 54 0.06 17.08 18.04
N ASN A 55 -0.30 16.16 17.13
CA ASN A 55 -1.65 15.69 16.88
C ASN A 55 -1.87 14.20 17.19
N SER A 56 -0.92 13.54 17.84
CA SER A 56 -0.90 12.06 18.01
C SER A 56 -2.01 11.50 18.89
N GLU A 57 -2.62 12.33 19.74
CA GLU A 57 -3.65 11.88 20.67
C GLU A 57 -4.84 11.21 19.95
N GLY A 58 -5.12 9.96 20.32
CA GLY A 58 -6.20 9.15 19.77
C GLY A 58 -5.93 8.59 18.38
N TYR A 59 -4.69 8.65 17.88
CA TYR A 59 -4.24 7.91 16.72
C TYR A 59 -3.52 6.63 17.13
N ASP A 60 -3.57 5.60 16.29
CA ASP A 60 -2.96 4.29 16.53
C ASP A 60 -1.67 4.09 15.74
N ASP A 61 -1.61 4.65 14.52
CA ASP A 61 -0.51 4.40 13.60
C ASP A 61 -0.29 5.53 12.57
N VAL A 62 0.85 5.39 11.88
CA VAL A 62 1.30 6.25 10.80
C VAL A 62 1.66 5.37 9.60
N LEU A 63 1.11 5.64 8.43
CA LEU A 63 1.44 4.97 7.19
C LEU A 63 2.16 5.92 6.24
N PHE A 64 3.45 5.70 6.01
CA PHE A 64 4.23 6.42 5.01
C PHE A 64 3.95 5.87 3.62
N LEU A 65 3.47 6.74 2.74
CA LEU A 65 3.12 6.45 1.35
C LEU A 65 3.26 7.73 0.50
N GLY A 66 2.63 7.82 -0.64
CA GLY A 66 2.70 8.92 -1.58
C GLY A 66 3.29 8.44 -2.90
N GLY A 67 4.19 9.19 -3.55
CA GLY A 67 4.92 8.73 -4.72
C GLY A 67 5.75 7.49 -4.37
N GLU A 68 6.99 7.68 -3.97
CA GLU A 68 7.86 6.58 -3.50
C GLU A 68 8.71 7.05 -2.30
N PRO A 69 8.29 6.75 -1.07
CA PRO A 69 8.99 7.22 0.14
C PRO A 69 10.46 6.81 0.22
N CYS A 70 10.77 5.60 -0.28
CA CYS A 70 12.14 5.06 -0.22
C CYS A 70 13.13 5.70 -1.21
N LEU A 71 12.72 6.71 -1.97
CA LEU A 71 13.66 7.59 -2.69
C LEU A 71 14.44 8.49 -1.72
N TYR A 72 13.89 8.76 -0.54
CA TYR A 72 14.44 9.65 0.49
C TYR A 72 14.66 8.91 1.81
N LEU A 73 15.53 7.89 1.80
CA LEU A 73 15.72 7.00 2.95
C LEU A 73 16.26 7.71 4.19
N GLU A 74 17.12 8.72 4.05
CA GLU A 74 17.67 9.48 5.17
C GLU A 74 16.56 10.26 5.89
N GLU A 75 15.76 10.98 5.12
CA GLU A 75 14.63 11.77 5.64
C GLU A 75 13.56 10.87 6.23
N LEU A 76 13.31 9.71 5.59
CA LEU A 76 12.35 8.73 6.07
C LEU A 76 12.79 8.14 7.41
N TYR A 77 14.06 7.75 7.54
CA TYR A 77 14.62 7.24 8.78
C TYR A 77 14.56 8.28 9.91
N GLU A 78 14.99 9.52 9.63
CA GLU A 78 14.93 10.62 10.59
C GLU A 78 13.49 10.84 11.09
N CYS A 79 12.53 10.91 10.18
CA CYS A 79 11.11 11.10 10.52
C CYS A 79 10.58 9.99 11.41
N ILE A 80 10.86 8.72 11.07
CA ILE A 80 10.42 7.55 11.83
C ILE A 80 11.03 7.58 13.23
N CYS A 81 12.33 7.85 13.36
CA CYS A 81 13.00 7.92 14.66
C CYS A 81 12.36 8.99 15.56
N LEU A 82 12.14 10.21 15.04
CA LEU A 82 11.50 11.30 15.79
C LEU A 82 10.09 10.92 16.30
N ILE A 83 9.28 10.28 15.46
CA ILE A 83 7.93 9.87 15.84
C ILE A 83 7.98 8.75 16.90
N LYS A 84 8.82 7.75 16.69
CA LYS A 84 8.93 6.58 17.61
C LYS A 84 9.52 6.97 18.97
N GLU A 85 10.38 7.98 19.03
CA GLU A 85 10.93 8.50 20.28
C GLU A 85 9.88 9.27 21.11
N ALA A 86 8.99 10.00 20.43
CA ALA A 86 8.04 10.91 21.07
C ALA A 86 6.64 10.32 21.27
N THR A 87 6.29 9.24 20.60
CA THR A 87 4.92 8.68 20.59
C THR A 87 4.91 7.15 20.59
N PRO A 88 3.82 6.52 21.06
CA PRO A 88 3.62 5.08 20.94
C PRO A 88 3.09 4.64 19.56
N LEU A 89 2.98 5.54 18.58
CA LEU A 89 2.40 5.25 17.28
C LEU A 89 3.19 4.16 16.55
N LYS A 90 2.47 3.26 15.90
CA LYS A 90 3.08 2.27 15.00
C LYS A 90 3.39 2.91 13.66
N CYS A 91 4.56 2.62 13.12
CA CYS A 91 5.01 3.14 11.84
C CYS A 91 4.99 2.05 10.78
N TYR A 92 4.31 2.33 9.68
CA TYR A 92 4.23 1.45 8.51
C TYR A 92 4.71 2.19 7.26
N ILE A 93 5.29 1.47 6.31
CA ILE A 93 5.73 2.01 5.03
C ILE A 93 5.07 1.23 3.90
N THR A 94 4.73 1.91 2.81
CA THR A 94 4.39 1.29 1.53
C THR A 94 5.38 1.79 0.47
N SER A 95 6.10 0.86 -0.17
CA SER A 95 7.14 1.16 -1.16
C SER A 95 7.12 0.17 -2.31
N SER A 96 7.48 0.61 -3.50
CA SER A 96 7.76 -0.24 -4.65
C SER A 96 9.18 -0.78 -4.66
N MET A 97 9.96 -0.50 -3.63
CA MET A 97 11.38 -0.86 -3.51
C MET A 97 12.22 -0.28 -4.64
N PRO A 98 12.47 1.04 -4.66
CA PRO A 98 13.33 1.67 -5.64
C PRO A 98 14.79 1.20 -5.48
N LYS A 99 15.64 1.45 -6.49
CA LYS A 99 17.05 1.05 -6.44
C LYS A 99 17.82 1.64 -5.24
N THR A 100 17.35 2.77 -4.71
CA THR A 100 17.91 3.38 -3.48
C THR A 100 17.93 2.43 -2.28
N CYS A 101 16.94 1.51 -2.15
CA CYS A 101 16.93 0.49 -1.11
C CYS A 101 18.11 -0.48 -1.22
N LEU A 102 18.52 -0.80 -2.44
CA LEU A 102 19.71 -1.64 -2.70
C LEU A 102 21.01 -0.82 -2.53
N ASP A 103 21.06 0.37 -3.11
CA ASP A 103 22.26 1.23 -3.10
C ASP A 103 22.63 1.67 -1.67
N LYS A 104 21.64 1.85 -0.79
CA LYS A 104 21.79 2.23 0.62
C LYS A 104 21.27 1.12 1.56
N TYR A 105 21.63 -0.13 1.26
CA TYR A 105 21.08 -1.30 1.93
C TYR A 105 21.18 -1.26 3.45
N GLY A 106 22.32 -0.82 3.99
CA GLY A 106 22.51 -0.70 5.45
C GLY A 106 21.54 0.29 6.10
N LEU A 107 21.18 1.40 5.43
CA LEU A 107 20.18 2.34 5.92
C LEU A 107 18.76 1.77 5.78
N PHE A 108 18.50 1.10 4.66
CA PHE A 108 17.21 0.42 4.47
C PHE A 108 16.95 -0.63 5.56
N LEU A 109 17.97 -1.40 5.97
CA LEU A 109 17.83 -2.34 7.09
C LEU A 109 17.53 -1.65 8.42
N LYS A 110 18.16 -0.51 8.71
CA LYS A 110 17.82 0.29 9.91
C LYS A 110 16.36 0.75 9.89
N ILE A 111 15.85 1.15 8.73
CA ILE A 111 14.44 1.50 8.58
C ILE A 111 13.55 0.28 8.83
N LEU A 112 13.88 -0.88 8.23
CA LEU A 112 13.11 -2.10 8.39
C LEU A 112 13.08 -2.56 9.85
N ASP A 113 14.16 -2.37 10.59
CA ASP A 113 14.21 -2.64 12.04
C ASP A 113 13.32 -1.69 12.83
N ALA A 114 13.32 -0.40 12.48
CA ALA A 114 12.61 0.64 13.22
C ALA A 114 11.09 0.60 13.03
N VAL A 115 10.59 0.13 11.88
CA VAL A 115 9.15 0.10 11.59
C VAL A 115 8.44 -1.11 12.16
N ASP A 116 7.14 -0.99 12.38
CA ASP A 116 6.26 -2.07 12.82
C ASP A 116 5.77 -2.93 11.65
N GLY A 117 5.86 -2.42 10.42
CA GLY A 117 5.60 -3.20 9.23
C GLY A 117 5.95 -2.49 7.93
N PHE A 118 6.23 -3.30 6.91
CA PHE A 118 6.66 -2.82 5.61
C PHE A 118 5.84 -3.48 4.50
N ASN A 119 5.21 -2.66 3.65
CA ASN A 119 4.40 -3.13 2.53
C ASN A 119 5.21 -2.98 1.24
N ILE A 120 5.47 -4.07 0.55
CA ILE A 120 6.12 -4.05 -0.76
C ILE A 120 5.05 -4.07 -1.85
N SER A 121 4.97 -3.01 -2.66
CA SER A 121 4.14 -2.95 -3.87
C SER A 121 4.84 -3.70 -5.01
N ALA A 122 4.75 -5.03 -4.99
CA ALA A 122 5.54 -5.89 -5.85
C ALA A 122 5.03 -5.95 -7.30
N GLN A 123 3.73 -5.73 -7.51
CA GLN A 123 3.01 -5.75 -8.79
C GLN A 123 2.85 -7.15 -9.41
N HIS A 124 3.92 -7.89 -9.68
CA HIS A 124 3.90 -9.21 -10.29
C HIS A 124 5.18 -9.99 -9.96
N TYR A 125 5.13 -11.33 -9.98
CA TYR A 125 6.30 -12.17 -9.75
C TYR A 125 7.28 -12.17 -10.93
N ASP A 126 6.78 -12.00 -12.15
CA ASP A 126 7.61 -11.80 -13.34
C ASP A 126 7.99 -10.32 -13.43
N GLU A 127 9.29 -10.02 -13.35
CA GLU A 127 9.79 -8.65 -13.35
C GLU A 127 9.50 -7.92 -14.66
N CYS A 128 9.48 -8.63 -15.80
CA CYS A 128 9.15 -8.04 -17.09
C CYS A 128 7.67 -7.58 -17.14
N VAL A 129 6.78 -8.35 -16.50
CA VAL A 129 5.37 -7.99 -16.37
C VAL A 129 5.22 -6.85 -15.35
N ALA A 130 5.91 -6.94 -14.22
CA ALA A 130 5.92 -5.90 -13.21
C ALA A 130 6.40 -4.55 -13.77
N ASP A 131 7.41 -4.53 -14.65
CA ASP A 131 7.88 -3.33 -15.34
C ASP A 131 6.82 -2.73 -16.26
N LYS A 132 6.06 -3.56 -16.96
CA LYS A 132 4.92 -3.09 -17.77
C LYS A 132 3.82 -2.45 -16.91
N ILE A 133 3.54 -3.03 -15.74
CA ILE A 133 2.57 -2.48 -14.78
C ILE A 133 3.06 -1.14 -14.22
N ARG A 134 4.34 -1.07 -13.84
CA ARG A 134 4.98 0.16 -13.34
C ARG A 134 5.19 1.20 -14.44
N ASN A 135 5.09 0.79 -15.71
CA ASN A 135 5.43 1.61 -16.87
C ASN A 135 6.85 2.23 -16.76
N THR A 136 7.78 1.43 -16.28
CA THR A 136 9.19 1.79 -16.12
C THR A 136 10.06 0.54 -16.22
N LYS A 137 11.32 0.72 -16.56
CA LYS A 137 12.27 -0.38 -16.66
C LYS A 137 13.02 -0.53 -15.35
N SER A 138 12.97 -1.72 -14.77
CA SER A 138 13.72 -2.02 -13.55
C SER A 138 15.22 -1.85 -13.77
N LYS A 139 15.88 -1.26 -12.78
CA LYS A 139 17.33 -1.04 -12.75
C LYS A 139 18.07 -2.17 -12.04
N TYR A 140 17.34 -3.13 -11.49
CA TYR A 140 17.87 -4.29 -10.76
C TYR A 140 16.80 -5.38 -10.65
N ASP A 141 17.21 -6.59 -10.30
CA ASP A 141 16.33 -7.75 -10.08
C ASP A 141 15.69 -7.65 -8.68
N ARG A 142 14.44 -7.16 -8.62
CA ARG A 142 13.69 -7.04 -7.38
C ARG A 142 13.37 -8.39 -6.77
N GLN A 143 13.08 -9.41 -7.57
CA GLN A 143 12.71 -10.73 -7.06
C GLN A 143 13.90 -11.38 -6.31
N LYS A 144 15.09 -11.26 -6.88
CA LYS A 144 16.32 -11.68 -6.18
C LYS A 144 16.53 -10.90 -4.89
N PHE A 145 16.26 -9.59 -4.91
CA PHE A 145 16.38 -8.75 -3.72
C PHE A 145 15.38 -9.17 -2.64
N TYR A 146 14.11 -9.42 -2.99
CA TYR A 146 13.07 -9.86 -2.05
C TYR A 146 13.42 -11.21 -1.40
N THR A 147 14.02 -12.13 -2.15
CA THR A 147 14.45 -13.44 -1.61
C THR A 147 15.42 -13.28 -0.45
N GLY A 148 16.34 -12.31 -0.53
CA GLY A 148 17.39 -12.05 0.47
C GLY A 148 16.96 -11.15 1.63
N LEU A 149 15.71 -10.65 1.68
CA LEU A 149 15.27 -9.75 2.73
C LEU A 149 15.18 -10.47 4.09
N PRO A 150 15.74 -9.87 5.16
CA PRO A 150 15.47 -10.31 6.53
C PRO A 150 14.08 -9.84 7.00
N HIS A 151 13.69 -10.27 8.20
CA HIS A 151 12.45 -9.80 8.87
C HIS A 151 11.19 -9.90 8.01
N LYS A 152 11.07 -10.98 7.23
CA LYS A 152 9.90 -11.22 6.38
C LYS A 152 8.58 -11.25 7.16
N ASP A 153 8.65 -11.57 8.45
CA ASP A 153 7.53 -11.51 9.39
C ASP A 153 6.91 -10.12 9.55
N LYS A 154 7.69 -9.05 9.28
CA LYS A 154 7.22 -7.66 9.24
C LYS A 154 6.79 -7.21 7.84
N ILE A 155 7.01 -8.04 6.81
CA ILE A 155 6.81 -7.63 5.41
C ILE A 155 5.51 -8.24 4.88
N ARG A 156 4.71 -7.39 4.25
CA ARG A 156 3.54 -7.78 3.48
C ARG A 156 3.74 -7.45 2.01
N ILE A 157 3.46 -8.41 1.14
CA ILE A 157 3.43 -8.19 -0.31
C ILE A 157 2.07 -7.60 -0.71
N ASN A 158 2.07 -6.42 -1.31
CA ASN A 158 0.89 -5.78 -1.88
C ASN A 158 0.89 -5.95 -3.40
N LEU A 159 -0.22 -6.44 -3.92
CA LEU A 159 -0.46 -6.68 -5.34
C LEU A 159 -1.79 -6.07 -5.75
N ASN A 160 -1.83 -5.46 -6.92
CA ASN A 160 -3.07 -5.04 -7.54
C ASN A 160 -3.48 -6.05 -8.61
N ILE A 161 -4.70 -6.61 -8.51
CA ILE A 161 -5.27 -7.37 -9.61
C ILE A 161 -5.74 -6.39 -10.67
N VAL A 162 -5.11 -6.47 -11.84
CA VAL A 162 -5.21 -5.43 -12.86
C VAL A 162 -5.07 -5.99 -14.27
N LYS A 163 -6.00 -5.63 -15.16
CA LYS A 163 -5.86 -5.92 -16.60
C LYS A 163 -4.79 -5.05 -17.24
N PRO A 164 -4.11 -5.56 -18.25
CA PRO A 164 -4.14 -6.92 -18.81
C PRO A 164 -3.05 -7.83 -18.21
N TYR A 165 -2.60 -7.61 -16.98
CA TYR A 165 -1.38 -8.21 -16.44
C TYR A 165 -1.63 -9.29 -15.38
N LEU A 166 -2.29 -8.95 -14.27
CA LEU A 166 -2.62 -9.88 -13.19
C LEU A 166 -4.14 -9.98 -13.10
N TYR A 167 -4.77 -10.85 -13.89
CA TYR A 167 -6.23 -10.86 -14.02
C TYR A 167 -6.84 -12.24 -14.28
N THR A 168 -6.05 -13.26 -14.60
CA THR A 168 -6.52 -14.62 -14.71
C THR A 168 -6.37 -15.36 -13.39
N LYS A 169 -7.14 -16.43 -13.20
CA LYS A 169 -7.03 -17.31 -12.04
C LYS A 169 -5.62 -17.89 -11.92
N GLU A 170 -5.07 -18.35 -13.04
CA GLU A 170 -3.74 -18.95 -13.09
C GLU A 170 -2.65 -17.94 -12.70
N ASP A 171 -2.66 -16.73 -13.27
CA ASP A 171 -1.67 -15.68 -12.92
C ASP A 171 -1.74 -15.33 -11.44
N ILE A 172 -2.95 -15.22 -10.88
CA ILE A 172 -3.15 -14.93 -9.46
C ILE A 172 -2.56 -16.06 -8.61
N LEU A 173 -2.88 -17.30 -8.91
CA LEU A 173 -2.40 -18.46 -8.14
C LEU A 173 -0.88 -18.61 -8.22
N ASN A 174 -0.29 -18.46 -9.42
CA ASN A 174 1.15 -18.52 -9.62
C ASN A 174 1.86 -17.38 -8.85
N THR A 175 1.31 -16.16 -8.86
CA THR A 175 1.86 -15.04 -8.13
C THR A 175 1.79 -15.25 -6.61
N LEU A 176 0.67 -15.74 -6.10
CA LEU A 176 0.52 -16.06 -4.68
C LEU A 176 1.49 -17.14 -4.23
N LYS A 177 1.59 -18.23 -5.01
CA LYS A 177 2.51 -19.31 -4.72
C LYS A 177 3.96 -18.83 -4.70
N HIS A 178 4.35 -18.01 -5.66
CA HIS A 178 5.72 -17.49 -5.76
C HIS A 178 6.14 -16.74 -4.48
N TYR A 179 5.32 -15.83 -3.96
CA TYR A 179 5.65 -15.07 -2.76
C TYR A 179 5.51 -15.91 -1.48
N ASP A 180 4.61 -16.88 -1.44
CA ASP A 180 4.50 -17.85 -0.35
C ASP A 180 5.77 -18.74 -0.27
N ASP A 181 6.26 -19.24 -1.42
CA ASP A 181 7.51 -20.00 -1.53
C ASP A 181 8.75 -19.17 -1.11
N MET A 182 8.71 -17.85 -1.32
CA MET A 182 9.74 -16.93 -0.79
C MET A 182 9.66 -16.75 0.73
N GLY A 183 8.61 -17.24 1.39
CA GLY A 183 8.43 -17.17 2.84
C GLY A 183 7.81 -15.86 3.34
N PHE A 184 7.09 -15.10 2.51
CA PHE A 184 6.32 -13.95 2.97
C PHE A 184 5.02 -14.42 3.65
N PRO A 185 4.79 -14.05 4.93
CA PRO A 185 3.67 -14.59 5.71
C PRO A 185 2.33 -13.96 5.31
N GLU A 186 2.35 -12.82 4.64
CA GLU A 186 1.13 -12.09 4.30
C GLU A 186 1.20 -11.47 2.90
N ILE A 187 0.18 -11.76 2.12
CA ILE A 187 -0.02 -11.16 0.80
C ILE A 187 -1.36 -10.42 0.82
N LYS A 188 -1.36 -9.19 0.31
CA LYS A 188 -2.57 -8.42 0.08
C LYS A 188 -2.82 -8.29 -1.41
N LEU A 189 -3.97 -8.79 -1.86
CA LEU A 189 -4.50 -8.50 -3.19
C LEU A 189 -5.50 -7.36 -3.11
N SER A 190 -5.37 -6.40 -3.99
CA SER A 190 -6.31 -5.29 -4.08
C SER A 190 -7.01 -5.30 -5.45
N GLU A 191 -8.34 -5.32 -5.44
CA GLU A 191 -9.12 -4.88 -6.59
C GLU A 191 -8.90 -3.37 -6.73
N ILE A 192 -8.54 -2.89 -7.93
CA ILE A 192 -8.38 -1.45 -8.14
C ILE A 192 -9.72 -0.75 -7.95
N GLN A 193 -9.66 0.46 -7.42
CA GLN A 193 -10.85 1.24 -7.04
C GLN A 193 -11.19 2.33 -8.05
N HIS A 194 -10.41 2.44 -9.11
CA HIS A 194 -10.59 3.42 -10.20
C HIS A 194 -10.06 2.85 -11.51
N GLY A 195 -10.51 3.40 -12.61
CA GLY A 195 -10.07 2.96 -13.93
C GLY A 195 -10.77 1.68 -14.39
N LYS A 196 -11.97 1.82 -14.95
CA LYS A 196 -12.81 0.70 -15.43
C LYS A 196 -12.06 -0.29 -16.30
N ASP A 197 -11.15 0.19 -17.15
CA ASP A 197 -10.41 -0.66 -18.09
C ASP A 197 -9.40 -1.59 -17.42
N TYR A 198 -8.98 -1.25 -16.20
CA TYR A 198 -8.02 -2.02 -15.41
C TYR A 198 -8.69 -2.93 -14.37
N TYR A 199 -9.98 -2.72 -14.10
CA TYR A 199 -10.69 -3.41 -13.03
C TYR A 199 -10.83 -4.91 -13.27
N VAL A 200 -10.59 -5.69 -12.22
CA VAL A 200 -10.78 -7.16 -12.16
C VAL A 200 -11.50 -7.50 -10.88
N SER A 201 -12.57 -8.28 -10.97
CA SER A 201 -13.23 -8.84 -9.79
C SER A 201 -12.57 -10.15 -9.38
N PHE A 202 -12.05 -10.21 -8.18
CA PHE A 202 -11.44 -11.41 -7.61
C PHE A 202 -12.43 -12.57 -7.54
N GLU A 203 -13.65 -12.32 -7.04
CA GLU A 203 -14.68 -13.36 -6.93
C GLU A 203 -15.01 -14.01 -8.27
N LYS A 204 -15.22 -13.18 -9.31
CA LYS A 204 -15.51 -13.68 -10.67
C LYS A 204 -14.33 -14.44 -11.25
N THR A 205 -13.11 -13.93 -11.07
CA THR A 205 -11.90 -14.56 -11.59
C THR A 205 -11.61 -15.88 -10.91
N MET A 206 -11.79 -15.96 -9.59
CA MET A 206 -11.54 -17.18 -8.83
C MET A 206 -12.71 -18.17 -8.84
N GLY A 207 -13.90 -17.75 -9.27
CA GLY A 207 -15.10 -18.58 -9.25
C GLY A 207 -15.63 -18.85 -7.84
N ILE A 208 -15.52 -17.89 -6.94
CA ILE A 208 -15.98 -18.01 -5.54
C ILE A 208 -16.92 -16.87 -5.18
N LYS A 209 -17.65 -17.05 -4.09
CA LYS A 209 -18.47 -16.02 -3.47
C LYS A 209 -18.01 -15.83 -2.03
N LEU A 210 -17.56 -14.63 -1.70
CA LEU A 210 -17.10 -14.30 -0.36
C LEU A 210 -18.27 -13.80 0.50
N LYS A 211 -18.33 -14.30 1.73
CA LYS A 211 -19.29 -13.85 2.73
C LYS A 211 -18.78 -12.57 3.37
N SER A 212 -19.05 -11.41 2.78
CA SER A 212 -18.71 -10.13 3.39
C SER A 212 -19.68 -9.04 2.95
N PRO A 213 -20.12 -8.15 3.84
CA PRO A 213 -20.90 -7.00 3.45
C PRO A 213 -20.09 -6.12 2.49
N PHE A 214 -20.75 -5.63 1.47
CA PHE A 214 -20.15 -4.75 0.47
C PHE A 214 -20.06 -3.33 1.02
N THR A 215 -18.96 -2.98 1.66
CA THR A 215 -18.64 -1.61 2.03
C THR A 215 -17.34 -1.16 1.33
N TYR A 216 -17.21 0.12 1.06
CA TYR A 216 -16.04 0.68 0.39
C TYR A 216 -14.75 0.32 1.13
N GLY A 217 -13.76 -0.18 0.39
CA GLY A 217 -12.45 -0.53 0.96
C GLY A 217 -12.46 -1.78 1.85
N CYS A 218 -13.52 -2.59 1.84
CA CYS A 218 -13.60 -3.83 2.60
C CYS A 218 -12.39 -4.70 2.40
N GLN A 219 -11.84 -5.15 3.52
CA GLN A 219 -10.78 -6.14 3.56
C GLN A 219 -11.32 -7.41 4.19
N THR A 220 -10.96 -8.56 3.62
CA THR A 220 -11.34 -9.87 4.15
C THR A 220 -10.22 -10.87 3.98
N TRP A 221 -10.06 -11.76 4.94
CA TRP A 221 -9.16 -12.88 4.81
C TRP A 221 -9.77 -13.94 3.92
N VAL A 222 -8.97 -14.47 3.00
CA VAL A 222 -9.39 -15.52 2.07
C VAL A 222 -8.59 -16.77 2.38
N ASP A 223 -9.29 -17.87 2.61
CA ASP A 223 -8.65 -19.19 2.71
C ASP A 223 -8.25 -19.65 1.31
N MET A 224 -6.96 -19.69 1.08
CA MET A 224 -6.38 -20.10 -0.20
C MET A 224 -6.13 -21.60 -0.32
N LYS A 225 -6.21 -22.38 0.76
CA LYS A 225 -5.93 -23.83 0.75
C LYS A 225 -6.85 -24.61 -0.20
N GLN A 226 -8.04 -24.08 -0.48
CA GLN A 226 -8.93 -24.67 -1.48
C GLN A 226 -8.38 -24.62 -2.93
N PHE A 227 -7.42 -23.73 -3.20
CA PHE A 227 -6.80 -23.58 -4.53
C PHE A 227 -5.32 -23.95 -4.52
N LEU A 228 -4.65 -23.73 -3.39
CA LEU A 228 -3.23 -23.99 -3.13
C LEU A 228 -3.13 -24.75 -1.80
N PRO A 229 -3.22 -26.10 -1.80
CA PRO A 229 -3.26 -26.89 -0.55
C PRO A 229 -2.08 -26.64 0.38
N ASP A 230 -0.90 -26.38 -0.17
CA ASP A 230 0.35 -26.14 0.56
C ASP A 230 0.58 -24.67 0.92
N TYR A 231 -0.40 -23.79 0.69
CA TYR A 231 -0.28 -22.35 0.99
C TYR A 231 -0.09 -22.13 2.49
N LYS A 232 1.01 -21.49 2.85
CA LYS A 232 1.43 -21.27 4.26
C LYS A 232 1.07 -19.89 4.76
N GLY A 233 1.05 -18.89 3.88
CA GLY A 233 0.79 -17.52 4.20
C GLY A 233 -0.68 -17.21 4.46
N LYS A 234 -0.96 -15.92 4.60
CA LYS A 234 -2.32 -15.37 4.73
C LYS A 234 -2.61 -14.47 3.53
N LEU A 235 -3.77 -14.62 2.93
CA LEU A 235 -4.25 -13.73 1.87
C LEU A 235 -5.27 -12.74 2.42
N LEU A 236 -4.93 -11.46 2.37
CA LEU A 236 -5.85 -10.37 2.61
C LEU A 236 -6.35 -9.81 1.28
N LEU A 237 -7.64 -9.88 1.04
CA LEU A 237 -8.27 -9.28 -0.13
C LEU A 237 -8.87 -7.91 0.23
N LYS A 238 -8.40 -6.85 -0.44
CA LYS A 238 -9.06 -5.54 -0.45
C LYS A 238 -9.99 -5.47 -1.66
N ARG A 239 -11.27 -5.37 -1.40
CA ARG A 239 -12.30 -5.46 -2.43
C ARG A 239 -12.78 -4.10 -2.91
N SER A 240 -13.09 -4.03 -4.18
CA SER A 240 -13.94 -3.01 -4.74
C SER A 240 -15.38 -3.32 -4.37
N CYS A 241 -16.09 -2.39 -3.78
CA CYS A 241 -17.49 -2.58 -3.38
C CYS A 241 -18.45 -1.82 -4.31
N PHE A 242 -19.76 -2.05 -4.12
CA PHE A 242 -20.83 -1.43 -4.92
C PHE A 242 -20.64 0.09 -5.12
N MET A 243 -20.11 0.76 -4.13
CA MET A 243 -19.83 2.19 -4.17
C MET A 243 -18.70 2.58 -5.11
N CYS A 244 -17.87 1.60 -5.48
CA CYS A 244 -16.75 1.83 -6.39
C CYS A 244 -17.15 1.83 -7.86
N GLU A 245 -18.40 1.49 -8.23
CA GLU A 245 -18.82 1.62 -9.62
C GLU A 245 -18.74 3.07 -10.12
N GLU A 246 -19.07 4.04 -9.27
CA GLU A 246 -18.89 5.45 -9.59
C GLU A 246 -17.41 5.83 -9.69
N THR A 247 -16.57 5.34 -8.77
CA THR A 247 -15.13 5.58 -8.79
C THR A 247 -14.45 4.91 -9.97
N LEU A 248 -14.92 3.72 -10.37
CA LEU A 248 -14.39 3.01 -11.55
C LEU A 248 -14.66 3.75 -12.86
N LYS A 249 -15.69 4.58 -12.91
CA LYS A 249 -16.04 5.42 -14.08
C LYS A 249 -15.35 6.78 -14.07
N ALA A 250 -14.83 7.20 -12.92
CA ALA A 250 -14.21 8.50 -12.73
C ALA A 250 -12.73 8.49 -13.15
N LYS A 251 -12.20 9.67 -13.47
CA LYS A 251 -10.75 9.86 -13.55
C LYS A 251 -10.14 9.69 -12.16
N PRO A 252 -8.85 9.35 -12.02
CA PRO A 252 -8.22 9.09 -10.71
C PRO A 252 -8.49 10.16 -9.66
N ILE A 253 -8.39 11.43 -10.02
CA ILE A 253 -8.66 12.56 -9.10
C ILE A 253 -10.12 12.61 -8.62
N ASP A 254 -11.06 12.31 -9.50
CA ASP A 254 -12.49 12.31 -9.16
C ASP A 254 -12.85 11.07 -8.34
N ALA A 255 -12.18 9.95 -8.59
CA ALA A 255 -12.29 8.73 -7.80
C ALA A 255 -11.89 8.96 -6.33
N VAL A 256 -10.80 9.70 -6.10
CA VAL A 256 -10.38 10.10 -4.74
C VAL A 256 -11.47 10.92 -4.06
N LYS A 257 -12.04 11.92 -4.75
CA LYS A 257 -13.12 12.77 -4.22
C LYS A 257 -14.38 11.97 -3.90
N VAL A 258 -14.77 11.04 -4.77
CA VAL A 258 -15.93 10.16 -4.57
C VAL A 258 -15.71 9.24 -3.39
N ALA A 259 -14.58 8.55 -3.36
CA ALA A 259 -14.19 7.68 -2.26
C ALA A 259 -14.26 8.43 -0.92
N TYR A 260 -13.71 9.64 -0.92
CA TYR A 260 -13.67 10.52 0.21
C TYR A 260 -15.05 10.93 0.74
N LYS A 261 -15.99 11.30 -0.15
CA LYS A 261 -17.37 11.68 0.20
C LYS A 261 -18.11 10.59 0.98
N TRP A 262 -17.71 9.32 0.80
CA TRP A 262 -18.32 8.19 1.48
C TRP A 262 -17.69 7.85 2.82
N LEU A 263 -16.38 8.01 2.97
CA LEU A 263 -15.68 7.80 4.24
C LEU A 263 -16.19 8.75 5.34
N HIS A 264 -16.69 9.93 4.97
CA HIS A 264 -17.12 10.97 5.91
C HIS A 264 -18.59 10.96 6.31
N ARG A 265 -19.42 10.04 5.80
CA ARG A 265 -20.84 10.02 6.15
C ARG A 265 -21.17 9.45 7.53
N LYS A 266 -20.25 8.74 8.17
CA LYS A 266 -20.44 8.19 9.54
C LYS A 266 -19.12 8.29 10.28
N ASP A 267 -18.89 9.41 10.89
CA ASP A 267 -17.66 9.73 11.55
C ASP A 267 -17.61 9.16 12.98
N PRO A 268 -16.74 8.13 13.21
CA PRO A 268 -16.02 8.11 14.45
C PRO A 268 -14.49 7.95 14.26
N TYR A 269 -13.96 8.10 13.03
CA TYR A 269 -12.56 7.83 12.75
C TYR A 269 -11.73 9.11 12.78
N LYS A 270 -10.61 9.09 13.53
CA LYS A 270 -9.56 10.08 13.38
C LYS A 270 -8.69 9.69 12.20
N TYR A 271 -8.72 10.50 11.17
CA TYR A 271 -7.91 10.33 9.98
C TYR A 271 -7.24 11.66 9.62
N GLY A 272 -5.96 11.62 9.37
CA GLY A 272 -5.18 12.77 8.96
C GLY A 272 -4.25 12.43 7.79
N VAL A 273 -4.10 13.37 6.86
CA VAL A 273 -3.10 13.30 5.79
C VAL A 273 -2.05 14.35 6.05
N VAL A 274 -0.81 13.92 6.23
CA VAL A 274 0.33 14.82 6.42
C VAL A 274 1.15 14.82 5.14
N TYR A 275 1.39 16.01 4.59
CA TYR A 275 2.15 16.19 3.36
C TYR A 275 3.63 16.41 3.61
N GLU A 276 4.43 16.41 2.55
CA GLU A 276 5.90 16.51 2.56
C GLU A 276 6.47 17.75 3.25
N ASP A 277 5.67 18.79 3.43
CA ASP A 277 6.05 20.01 4.16
C ASP A 277 5.54 20.06 5.61
N GLY A 278 4.86 19.01 6.07
CA GLY A 278 4.25 18.92 7.38
C GLY A 278 2.83 19.50 7.47
N THR A 279 2.24 19.93 6.36
CA THR A 279 0.84 20.36 6.34
C THR A 279 -0.09 19.18 6.69
N LEU A 280 -1.02 19.39 7.62
CA LEU A 280 -2.03 18.40 8.02
C LEU A 280 -3.37 18.75 7.41
N GLU A 281 -3.93 17.80 6.68
CA GLU A 281 -5.28 17.86 6.16
C GLU A 281 -6.11 16.69 6.71
N ARG A 282 -7.41 16.90 6.88
CA ARG A 282 -8.31 15.80 7.30
C ARG A 282 -8.71 14.90 6.12
N ARG A 283 -8.11 15.10 4.95
CA ARG A 283 -8.47 14.44 3.71
C ARG A 283 -7.36 14.58 2.66
N TRP A 284 -7.33 13.65 1.72
CA TRP A 284 -6.57 13.80 0.48
C TRP A 284 -7.14 14.96 -0.37
N VAL A 285 -6.31 15.94 -0.69
CA VAL A 285 -6.72 17.15 -1.45
C VAL A 285 -6.25 17.08 -2.88
#